data_8455dcab61f3b1b6db8b7f6ce6fa4f4f
#
_entry.id   8455dcab61f3b1b6db8b7f6ce6fa4f4f
#
_cell.length_a   1.000
_cell.length_b   1.000
_cell.length_c   1.000
_cell.angle_alpha   90.00
_cell.angle_beta   90.00
_cell.angle_gamma   90.00
#
_symmetry.space_group_name_H-M   'P 1'
#
loop_
_entity.id
_entity.type
_entity.pdbx_description
1 polymer ?
#
loop_
_entity_poly.entity_id
_entity_poly.type
_entity_poly.pdbx_seq_one_letter_code
_entity_poly.pdbx_strand_id
1 'polypeptide(L)'
;VYKRQLLKKKMHAVKSMGRRFEREDENMTAMPEEETAIYFELGTKDSQIPAGKTVLDYSLDQLTSPDGGRVLAEHISLRIRGSEKICIIGKNGVGKTTLLKKIAKDLMERSDIRAEYMPQNYEDQLDLSLTPVEYLNTTGDKEEMTRIRTYLGALKYTADEMDHSIRELSGGQKAKVLLLKMSLSNANVLILDEPTRNFSPLSGPVIRQMLAAFPGAIISISHDRKYIMEVCEKVYRLETHGLVETNLQSEG
;
A
#
# COMPACT_ATOMS: atom_id res chain seq x y z
N VAL A 1 -63.40 -28.96 12.09
CA VAL A 1 -63.13 -27.63 11.49
C VAL A 1 -61.90 -26.99 12.15
N TYR A 2 -61.76 -27.00 13.46
CA TYR A 2 -60.70 -26.31 14.20
C TYR A 2 -59.27 -26.84 13.90
N LYS A 3 -59.07 -28.16 13.80
CA LYS A 3 -57.75 -28.77 13.45
C LYS A 3 -57.31 -28.40 12.04
N ARG A 4 -58.19 -28.23 11.08
CA ARG A 4 -57.86 -27.85 9.70
C ARG A 4 -57.42 -26.37 9.58
N GLN A 5 -57.98 -25.48 10.40
CA GLN A 5 -57.58 -24.08 10.46
C GLN A 5 -56.23 -23.90 11.14
N LEU A 6 -55.93 -24.69 12.18
CA LEU A 6 -54.65 -24.66 12.87
C LEU A 6 -53.50 -25.15 11.94
N LEU A 7 -53.81 -26.20 11.13
CA LEU A 7 -52.85 -26.73 10.15
C LEU A 7 -52.54 -25.70 9.05
N LYS A 8 -53.59 -25.00 8.53
CA LYS A 8 -53.41 -23.91 7.55
C LYS A 8 -52.58 -22.76 8.11
N LYS A 9 -52.79 -22.32 9.38
CA LYS A 9 -51.97 -21.27 10.02
C LYS A 9 -50.52 -21.71 10.17
N LYS A 10 -50.25 -22.96 10.58
CA LYS A 10 -48.87 -23.48 10.67
C LYS A 10 -48.21 -23.58 9.30
N MET A 11 -48.89 -24.04 8.26
CA MET A 11 -48.33 -24.05 6.89
C MET A 11 -48.08 -22.64 6.33
N HIS A 12 -48.91 -21.66 6.66
CA HIS A 12 -48.66 -20.25 6.28
C HIS A 12 -47.45 -19.67 6.99
N ALA A 13 -47.25 -19.99 8.28
CA ALA A 13 -46.08 -19.56 9.05
C ALA A 13 -44.77 -20.18 8.50
N VAL A 14 -44.80 -21.48 8.15
CA VAL A 14 -43.63 -22.15 7.54
C VAL A 14 -43.32 -21.60 6.15
N LYS A 15 -44.34 -21.30 5.31
CA LYS A 15 -44.12 -20.64 4.01
C LYS A 15 -43.62 -19.21 4.13
N SER A 16 -44.03 -18.46 5.14
CA SER A 16 -43.51 -17.11 5.36
C SER A 16 -42.08 -17.10 5.89
N MET A 17 -41.73 -18.09 6.75
CA MET A 17 -40.33 -18.31 7.17
C MET A 17 -39.44 -18.70 5.98
N GLY A 18 -39.88 -19.63 5.12
CA GLY A 18 -39.11 -20.03 3.93
C GLY A 18 -38.80 -18.83 3.02
N ARG A 19 -39.79 -17.97 2.73
CA ARG A 19 -39.59 -16.74 1.93
C ARG A 19 -38.70 -15.70 2.62
N ARG A 20 -38.62 -15.72 3.94
CA ARG A 20 -37.74 -14.86 4.68
C ARG A 20 -36.30 -15.34 4.63
N PHE A 21 -36.09 -16.66 4.73
CA PHE A 21 -34.78 -17.28 4.52
C PHE A 21 -34.28 -17.11 3.08
N GLU A 22 -35.13 -17.31 2.06
CA GLU A 22 -34.79 -17.05 0.65
C GLU A 22 -34.39 -15.59 0.41
N ARG A 23 -35.05 -14.60 1.05
CA ARG A 23 -34.67 -13.17 0.96
C ARG A 23 -33.44 -12.82 1.78
N GLU A 24 -33.18 -13.53 2.87
CA GLU A 24 -31.94 -13.37 3.66
C GLU A 24 -30.76 -14.02 2.92
N ASP A 25 -30.96 -15.12 2.20
CA ASP A 25 -29.95 -15.73 1.31
C ASP A 25 -29.67 -14.87 0.06
N GLU A 26 -30.68 -14.22 -0.54
CA GLU A 26 -30.48 -13.26 -1.64
C GLU A 26 -29.76 -11.98 -1.20
N ASN A 27 -29.86 -11.61 0.09
CA ASN A 27 -29.13 -10.49 0.71
C ASN A 27 -27.86 -10.90 1.44
N MET A 28 -27.54 -12.18 1.53
CA MET A 28 -26.18 -12.60 1.90
C MET A 28 -25.27 -12.19 0.74
N THR A 29 -24.68 -11.01 0.92
CA THR A 29 -23.50 -10.61 0.14
C THR A 29 -22.60 -11.84 0.08
N ALA A 30 -22.30 -12.34 -1.12
CA ALA A 30 -21.39 -13.45 -1.32
C ALA A 30 -20.20 -13.23 -0.38
N MET A 31 -19.85 -14.26 0.42
CA MET A 31 -18.64 -14.18 1.25
C MET A 31 -17.55 -13.66 0.33
N PRO A 32 -16.80 -12.62 0.74
CA PRO A 32 -15.73 -12.11 -0.09
C PRO A 32 -14.90 -13.31 -0.51
N GLU A 33 -14.72 -13.53 -1.81
CA GLU A 33 -13.86 -14.58 -2.32
C GLU A 33 -12.57 -14.49 -1.52
N GLU A 34 -12.10 -15.61 -0.95
CA GLU A 34 -10.81 -15.66 -0.27
C GLU A 34 -9.82 -15.05 -1.24
N GLU A 35 -9.37 -13.82 -0.95
CA GLU A 35 -8.27 -13.21 -1.68
C GLU A 35 -7.05 -14.09 -1.42
N THR A 36 -6.88 -15.09 -2.27
CA THR A 36 -5.73 -15.98 -2.23
C THR A 36 -4.48 -15.13 -2.22
N ALA A 37 -3.60 -15.46 -1.29
CA ALA A 37 -2.38 -14.73 -1.00
C ALA A 37 -1.68 -14.27 -2.27
N ILE A 38 -1.35 -12.98 -2.30
CA ILE A 38 -0.56 -12.35 -3.35
C ILE A 38 0.86 -12.89 -3.19
N TYR A 39 1.28 -13.81 -4.05
CA TYR A 39 2.63 -14.37 -4.01
C TYR A 39 3.48 -13.76 -5.12
N PHE A 40 4.03 -12.57 -4.87
CA PHE A 40 5.25 -12.16 -5.54
C PHE A 40 6.19 -11.56 -4.50
N GLU A 41 7.49 -11.79 -4.67
CA GLU A 41 8.49 -11.25 -3.78
C GLU A 41 8.76 -9.79 -4.17
N LEU A 42 8.68 -8.89 -3.19
CA LEU A 42 9.06 -7.50 -3.39
C LEU A 42 10.58 -7.37 -3.22
N GLY A 43 11.27 -7.07 -4.32
CA GLY A 43 12.73 -7.01 -4.37
C GLY A 43 13.40 -8.37 -4.55
N THR A 44 14.69 -8.34 -4.75
CA THR A 44 15.57 -9.48 -4.94
C THR A 44 16.75 -9.41 -3.95
N LYS A 45 17.67 -10.36 -3.97
CA LYS A 45 18.92 -10.28 -3.19
C LYS A 45 19.72 -9.00 -3.52
N ASP A 46 19.60 -8.49 -4.76
CA ASP A 46 20.26 -7.25 -5.19
C ASP A 46 19.61 -5.98 -4.61
N SER A 47 18.44 -6.12 -3.99
CA SER A 47 17.79 -5.03 -3.24
C SER A 47 18.36 -4.85 -1.83
N GLN A 48 19.17 -5.81 -1.34
CA GLN A 48 19.79 -5.72 -0.02
C GLN A 48 20.83 -4.60 0.03
N ILE A 49 20.77 -3.81 1.09
CA ILE A 49 21.73 -2.73 1.34
C ILE A 49 22.67 -3.15 2.47
N PRO A 50 24.00 -3.06 2.28
CA PRO A 50 24.96 -3.34 3.35
C PRO A 50 24.69 -2.48 4.59
N ALA A 51 24.75 -3.06 5.79
CA ALA A 51 24.42 -2.38 7.05
C ALA A 51 25.23 -1.08 7.30
N GLY A 52 26.48 -1.02 6.79
CA GLY A 52 27.32 0.18 6.89
C GLY A 52 27.02 1.29 5.90
N LYS A 53 26.19 1.03 4.86
CA LYS A 53 25.90 2.03 3.83
C LYS A 53 24.87 3.03 4.36
N THR A 54 25.18 4.32 4.26
CA THR A 54 24.20 5.40 4.54
C THR A 54 23.26 5.55 3.36
N VAL A 55 21.97 5.24 3.60
CA VAL A 55 20.89 5.41 2.62
C VAL A 55 20.45 6.86 2.59
N LEU A 56 20.23 7.46 3.75
CA LEU A 56 19.82 8.85 3.89
C LEU A 56 20.60 9.51 5.03
N ASP A 57 21.12 10.69 4.78
CA ASP A 57 21.62 11.64 5.79
C ASP A 57 20.99 12.98 5.45
N TYR A 58 19.85 13.25 6.03
CA TYR A 58 18.98 14.36 5.68
C TYR A 58 18.93 15.38 6.79
N SER A 59 19.18 16.63 6.44
CA SER A 59 19.06 17.77 7.33
C SER A 59 18.32 18.91 6.61
N LEU A 60 17.32 19.46 7.27
CA LEU A 60 16.52 20.54 6.74
C LEU A 60 16.19 21.53 7.85
N ASP A 61 16.61 22.78 7.71
CA ASP A 61 16.37 23.82 8.72
C ASP A 61 14.88 24.15 8.85
N GLN A 62 14.17 24.27 7.72
CA GLN A 62 12.73 24.54 7.71
C GLN A 62 12.02 23.77 6.62
N LEU A 63 10.95 23.07 7.00
CA LEU A 63 9.99 22.46 6.11
C LEU A 63 8.84 23.44 5.88
N THR A 64 8.66 23.88 4.65
CA THR A 64 7.56 24.78 4.26
C THR A 64 6.45 24.03 3.53
N SER A 65 5.23 24.56 3.61
CA SER A 65 4.11 24.08 2.80
C SER A 65 4.42 24.20 1.29
N PRO A 66 3.75 23.43 0.42
CA PRO A 66 4.03 23.43 -1.02
C PRO A 66 3.85 24.80 -1.69
N ASP A 67 2.98 25.65 -1.15
CA ASP A 67 2.78 27.04 -1.56
C ASP A 67 3.81 28.02 -1.00
N GLY A 68 4.71 27.56 -0.12
CA GLY A 68 5.74 28.37 0.53
C GLY A 68 5.24 29.30 1.64
N GLY A 69 3.93 29.34 1.88
CA GLY A 69 3.32 30.33 2.77
C GLY A 69 3.43 30.03 4.26
N ARG A 70 3.75 28.80 4.66
CA ARG A 70 3.77 28.37 6.06
C ARG A 70 4.94 27.45 6.37
N VAL A 71 5.63 27.71 7.47
CA VAL A 71 6.59 26.78 8.08
C VAL A 71 5.79 25.68 8.80
N LEU A 72 6.05 24.44 8.44
CA LEU A 72 5.39 23.25 8.97
C LEU A 72 6.20 22.63 10.11
N ALA A 73 7.51 22.55 9.94
CA ALA A 73 8.43 22.05 10.95
C ALA A 73 9.82 22.66 10.75
N GLU A 74 10.65 22.61 11.79
CA GLU A 74 12.02 23.14 11.80
C GLU A 74 13.00 22.08 12.30
N HIS A 75 14.29 22.26 12.00
CA HIS A 75 15.39 21.42 12.50
C HIS A 75 15.18 19.91 12.28
N ILE A 76 14.74 19.54 11.07
CA ILE A 76 14.54 18.13 10.73
C ILE A 76 15.91 17.49 10.50
N SER A 77 16.16 16.39 11.20
CA SER A 77 17.32 15.54 10.98
C SER A 77 16.87 14.08 10.94
N LEU A 78 17.31 13.35 9.91
CA LEU A 78 16.95 11.92 9.73
C LEU A 78 18.13 11.20 9.09
N ARG A 79 18.61 10.14 9.74
CA ARG A 79 19.65 9.28 9.20
C ARG A 79 19.16 7.84 9.10
N ILE A 80 19.37 7.23 7.94
CA ILE A 80 18.97 5.85 7.64
C ILE A 80 20.18 5.08 7.12
N ARG A 81 20.41 3.87 7.63
CA ARG A 81 21.54 3.02 7.26
C ARG A 81 21.06 1.62 6.89
N GLY A 82 21.76 1.03 5.91
CA GLY A 82 21.46 -0.33 5.48
C GLY A 82 19.99 -0.50 5.07
N SER A 83 19.40 -1.61 5.46
CA SER A 83 18.01 -1.97 5.13
C SER A 83 17.03 -1.57 6.24
N GLU A 84 17.29 -0.48 6.96
CA GLU A 84 16.38 0.00 8.02
C GLU A 84 14.99 0.31 7.46
N LYS A 85 13.97 -0.05 8.21
CA LYS A 85 12.55 0.22 7.91
C LYS A 85 11.99 1.19 8.93
N ILE A 86 11.66 2.40 8.46
CA ILE A 86 11.19 3.46 9.35
C ILE A 86 9.78 3.93 8.98
N CYS A 87 9.03 4.39 9.97
CA CYS A 87 7.77 5.07 9.77
C CYS A 87 7.78 6.47 10.37
N ILE A 88 7.26 7.44 9.61
CA ILE A 88 7.03 8.80 10.07
C ILE A 88 5.54 8.94 10.42
N ILE A 89 5.25 9.22 11.68
CA ILE A 89 3.90 9.48 12.19
C ILE A 89 3.74 10.96 12.55
N GLY A 90 2.54 11.38 12.90
CA GLY A 90 2.26 12.75 13.37
C GLY A 90 0.86 13.21 12.97
N LYS A 91 0.44 14.35 13.48
CA LYS A 91 -0.89 14.95 13.22
C LYS A 91 -1.12 15.20 11.73
N ASN A 92 -2.40 15.19 11.32
CA ASN A 92 -2.74 15.57 9.95
C ASN A 92 -2.37 17.02 9.69
N GLY A 93 -1.82 17.31 8.50
CA GLY A 93 -1.40 18.64 8.11
C GLY A 93 -0.05 19.12 8.69
N VAL A 94 0.67 18.28 9.49
CA VAL A 94 1.99 18.65 10.03
C VAL A 94 3.12 18.65 8.99
N GLY A 95 2.87 18.13 7.78
CA GLY A 95 3.85 18.14 6.69
C GLY A 95 4.52 16.81 6.39
N LYS A 96 4.00 15.67 6.90
CA LYS A 96 4.57 14.33 6.64
C LYS A 96 4.76 14.04 5.15
N THR A 97 3.71 14.16 4.35
CA THR A 97 3.76 13.94 2.89
C THR A 97 4.72 14.94 2.20
N THR A 98 4.76 16.18 2.64
CA THR A 98 5.68 17.21 2.11
C THR A 98 7.14 16.81 2.37
N LEU A 99 7.44 16.36 3.59
CA LEU A 99 8.77 15.84 3.94
C LEU A 99 9.12 14.61 3.13
N LEU A 100 8.19 13.63 3.05
CA LEU A 100 8.42 12.38 2.32
C LEU A 100 8.68 12.64 0.83
N LYS A 101 7.94 13.58 0.20
CA LYS A 101 8.15 13.96 -1.20
C LYS A 101 9.54 14.61 -1.42
N LYS A 102 10.03 15.41 -0.49
CA LYS A 102 11.39 15.97 -0.56
C LYS A 102 12.45 14.87 -0.47
N ILE A 103 12.32 13.97 0.53
CA ILE A 103 13.21 12.82 0.69
C ILE A 103 13.18 11.92 -0.56
N ALA A 104 11.99 11.67 -1.11
CA ALA A 104 11.83 10.88 -2.32
C ALA A 104 12.58 11.49 -3.50
N LYS A 105 12.44 12.79 -3.72
CA LYS A 105 13.14 13.51 -4.78
C LYS A 105 14.65 13.35 -4.64
N ASP A 106 15.20 13.61 -3.46
CA ASP A 106 16.65 13.54 -3.21
C ASP A 106 17.20 12.11 -3.41
N LEU A 107 16.45 11.07 -2.97
CA LEU A 107 16.85 9.68 -3.12
C LEU A 107 16.74 9.18 -4.57
N MET A 108 15.73 9.61 -5.32
CA MET A 108 15.53 9.22 -6.72
C MET A 108 16.57 9.87 -7.66
N GLU A 109 17.17 10.99 -7.27
CA GLU A 109 18.26 11.64 -8.03
C GLU A 109 19.62 10.95 -7.82
N ARG A 110 19.74 10.06 -6.85
CA ARG A 110 21.00 9.36 -6.55
C ARG A 110 21.23 8.16 -7.46
N SER A 111 22.42 8.06 -8.05
CA SER A 111 22.81 6.95 -8.92
C SER A 111 23.19 5.65 -8.18
N ASP A 112 23.56 5.74 -6.89
CA ASP A 112 23.97 4.62 -6.06
C ASP A 112 22.80 3.96 -5.32
N ILE A 113 21.59 4.48 -5.49
CA ILE A 113 20.33 4.02 -4.89
C ILE A 113 19.29 3.87 -6.00
N ARG A 114 18.52 2.80 -5.94
CA ARG A 114 17.33 2.59 -6.78
C ARG A 114 16.11 2.79 -5.91
N ALA A 115 15.67 4.04 -5.81
CA ALA A 115 14.52 4.42 -5.00
C ALA A 115 13.25 4.41 -5.84
N GLU A 116 12.16 3.89 -5.26
CA GLU A 116 10.81 3.98 -5.80
C GLU A 116 9.88 4.65 -4.79
N TYR A 117 9.00 5.51 -5.30
CA TYR A 117 8.04 6.25 -4.48
C TYR A 117 6.61 5.83 -4.77
N MET A 118 5.84 5.56 -3.73
CA MET A 118 4.40 5.28 -3.77
C MET A 118 3.66 6.43 -3.08
N PRO A 119 2.98 7.31 -3.84
CA PRO A 119 2.22 8.41 -3.28
C PRO A 119 0.92 7.93 -2.63
N GLN A 120 0.36 8.75 -1.75
CA GLN A 120 -0.97 8.51 -1.17
C GLN A 120 -2.07 8.49 -2.24
N ASN A 121 -1.99 9.37 -3.23
CA ASN A 121 -2.83 9.32 -4.44
C ASN A 121 -2.04 8.64 -5.56
N TYR A 122 -2.41 7.41 -5.89
CA TYR A 122 -1.71 6.61 -6.91
C TYR A 122 -1.74 7.23 -8.30
N GLU A 123 -2.76 8.04 -8.59
CA GLU A 123 -2.91 8.73 -9.88
C GLU A 123 -1.82 9.76 -10.14
N ASP A 124 -1.11 10.22 -9.10
CA ASP A 124 0.05 11.11 -9.24
C ASP A 124 1.25 10.42 -9.92
N GLN A 125 1.25 9.07 -9.98
CA GLN A 125 2.35 8.28 -10.56
C GLN A 125 1.93 7.37 -11.71
N LEU A 126 0.65 7.05 -11.82
CA LEU A 126 0.12 6.16 -12.84
C LEU A 126 -0.26 6.96 -14.09
N ASP A 127 0.16 6.49 -15.25
CA ASP A 127 -0.46 6.95 -16.50
C ASP A 127 -1.80 6.25 -16.68
N LEU A 128 -2.86 7.00 -16.39
CA LEU A 128 -4.22 6.48 -16.40
C LEU A 128 -4.75 6.12 -17.82
N SER A 129 -4.05 6.53 -18.88
CA SER A 129 -4.42 6.23 -20.26
C SER A 129 -3.91 4.89 -20.73
N LEU A 130 -2.86 4.36 -20.08
CA LEU A 130 -2.26 3.08 -20.42
C LEU A 130 -3.01 1.91 -19.75
N THR A 131 -2.83 0.73 -20.30
CA THR A 131 -3.19 -0.52 -19.64
C THR A 131 -2.14 -0.87 -18.58
N PRO A 132 -2.47 -1.71 -17.57
CA PRO A 132 -1.46 -2.21 -16.61
C PRO A 132 -0.25 -2.84 -17.28
N VAL A 133 -0.46 -3.59 -18.36
CA VAL A 133 0.63 -4.27 -19.10
C VAL A 133 1.53 -3.25 -19.79
N GLU A 134 0.96 -2.26 -20.48
CA GLU A 134 1.74 -1.19 -21.14
C GLU A 134 2.52 -0.35 -20.13
N TYR A 135 1.91 0.01 -19.02
CA TYR A 135 2.55 0.80 -17.97
C TYR A 135 3.75 0.10 -17.33
N LEU A 136 3.66 -1.23 -17.16
CA LEU A 136 4.72 -2.03 -16.54
C LEU A 136 5.79 -2.48 -17.55
N ASN A 137 5.47 -2.56 -18.84
CA ASN A 137 6.39 -2.99 -19.90
C ASN A 137 7.28 -1.83 -20.35
N THR A 138 8.49 -1.78 -19.79
CA THR A 138 9.44 -0.69 -20.05
C THR A 138 10.32 -0.93 -21.27
N THR A 139 10.52 -2.18 -21.68
CA THR A 139 11.41 -2.56 -22.80
C THR A 139 10.68 -2.75 -24.12
N GLY A 140 9.36 -2.98 -24.10
CA GLY A 140 8.57 -3.33 -25.27
C GLY A 140 8.74 -4.79 -25.72
N ASP A 141 9.47 -5.61 -24.95
CA ASP A 141 9.72 -7.01 -25.28
C ASP A 141 8.51 -7.90 -24.99
N LYS A 142 8.28 -8.88 -25.87
CA LYS A 142 7.18 -9.86 -25.73
C LYS A 142 7.38 -10.80 -24.52
N GLU A 143 8.62 -11.12 -24.20
CA GLU A 143 8.91 -11.97 -23.03
C GLU A 143 8.60 -11.21 -21.73
N GLU A 144 8.95 -9.92 -21.66
CA GLU A 144 8.58 -9.07 -20.54
C GLU A 144 7.06 -8.93 -20.41
N MET A 145 6.34 -8.70 -21.50
CA MET A 145 4.87 -8.67 -21.50
C MET A 145 4.25 -9.96 -20.96
N THR A 146 4.76 -11.11 -21.37
CA THR A 146 4.26 -12.41 -20.91
C THR A 146 4.49 -12.58 -19.41
N ARG A 147 5.65 -12.18 -18.91
CA ARG A 147 6.02 -12.21 -17.50
C ARG A 147 5.12 -11.27 -16.69
N ILE A 148 4.90 -10.03 -17.17
CA ILE A 148 4.01 -9.05 -16.53
C ILE A 148 2.58 -9.60 -16.42
N ARG A 149 2.03 -10.17 -17.51
CA ARG A 149 0.69 -10.79 -17.49
C ARG A 149 0.61 -11.94 -16.47
N THR A 150 1.67 -12.73 -16.34
CA THR A 150 1.75 -13.80 -15.33
C THR A 150 1.69 -13.23 -13.91
N TYR A 151 2.44 -12.16 -13.62
CA TYR A 151 2.41 -11.52 -12.33
C TYR A 151 1.06 -10.85 -12.03
N LEU A 152 0.47 -10.15 -13.01
CA LEU A 152 -0.87 -9.57 -12.87
C LEU A 152 -1.93 -10.66 -12.62
N GLY A 153 -1.84 -11.80 -13.32
CA GLY A 153 -2.70 -12.95 -13.06
C GLY A 153 -2.55 -13.50 -11.63
N ALA A 154 -1.31 -13.58 -11.12
CA ALA A 154 -1.06 -13.95 -9.72
C ALA A 154 -1.66 -12.94 -8.72
N LEU A 155 -1.75 -11.66 -9.11
CA LEU A 155 -2.41 -10.59 -8.36
C LEU A 155 -3.94 -10.58 -8.53
N LYS A 156 -4.50 -11.58 -9.24
CA LYS A 156 -5.94 -11.75 -9.52
C LYS A 156 -6.53 -10.70 -10.46
N TYR A 157 -5.74 -10.19 -11.39
CA TYR A 157 -6.29 -9.44 -12.51
C TYR A 157 -6.90 -10.41 -13.53
N THR A 158 -8.08 -10.09 -14.00
CA THR A 158 -8.67 -10.77 -15.16
C THR A 158 -7.97 -10.33 -16.45
N ALA A 159 -8.13 -11.08 -17.54
CA ALA A 159 -7.59 -10.69 -18.84
C ALA A 159 -8.14 -9.32 -19.28
N ASP A 160 -9.41 -9.07 -19.01
CA ASP A 160 -10.11 -7.82 -19.32
C ASP A 160 -9.49 -6.64 -18.55
N GLU A 161 -9.25 -6.77 -17.25
CA GLU A 161 -8.60 -5.74 -16.43
C GLU A 161 -7.13 -5.47 -16.83
N MET A 162 -6.45 -6.44 -17.44
CA MET A 162 -5.10 -6.25 -17.96
C MET A 162 -5.06 -5.46 -19.26
N ASP A 163 -6.15 -5.50 -20.05
CA ASP A 163 -6.27 -4.90 -21.37
C ASP A 163 -7.10 -3.59 -21.37
N HIS A 164 -7.68 -3.21 -20.22
CA HIS A 164 -8.36 -1.93 -20.04
C HIS A 164 -7.47 -0.88 -19.38
N SER A 165 -7.89 0.38 -19.51
CA SER A 165 -7.18 1.54 -18.96
C SER A 165 -7.04 1.45 -17.43
N ILE A 166 -5.88 1.82 -16.91
CA ILE A 166 -5.62 1.94 -15.46
C ILE A 166 -6.66 2.85 -14.78
N ARG A 167 -7.27 3.77 -15.51
CA ARG A 167 -8.33 4.64 -15.02
C ARG A 167 -9.51 3.85 -14.44
N GLU A 168 -9.84 2.73 -15.05
CA GLU A 168 -10.99 1.88 -14.71
C GLU A 168 -10.73 0.98 -13.49
N LEU A 169 -9.47 0.85 -13.08
CA LEU A 169 -9.07 0.04 -11.95
C LEU A 169 -9.51 0.64 -10.62
N SER A 170 -9.86 -0.21 -9.67
CA SER A 170 -10.08 0.17 -8.27
C SER A 170 -8.81 0.69 -7.60
N GLY A 171 -8.95 1.42 -6.48
CA GLY A 171 -7.78 1.91 -5.74
C GLY A 171 -6.83 0.78 -5.27
N GLY A 172 -7.37 -0.37 -4.85
CA GLY A 172 -6.58 -1.53 -4.48
C GLY A 172 -5.83 -2.16 -5.66
N GLN A 173 -6.44 -2.18 -6.83
CA GLN A 173 -5.78 -2.63 -8.05
C GLN A 173 -4.67 -1.65 -8.46
N LYS A 174 -4.92 -0.35 -8.50
CA LYS A 174 -3.89 0.67 -8.76
C LYS A 174 -2.68 0.53 -7.82
N ALA A 175 -2.93 0.26 -6.53
CA ALA A 175 -1.88 -0.02 -5.56
C ALA A 175 -1.04 -1.25 -5.92
N LYS A 176 -1.69 -2.35 -6.34
CA LYS A 176 -1.02 -3.58 -6.78
C LYS A 176 -0.14 -3.34 -8.02
N VAL A 177 -0.58 -2.53 -8.98
CA VAL A 177 0.24 -2.14 -10.16
C VAL A 177 1.50 -1.42 -9.72
N LEU A 178 1.42 -0.45 -8.80
CA LEU A 178 2.59 0.26 -8.28
C LEU A 178 3.54 -0.66 -7.53
N LEU A 179 3.04 -1.56 -6.68
CA LEU A 179 3.88 -2.54 -5.98
C LEU A 179 4.59 -3.47 -6.96
N LEU A 180 3.90 -3.91 -8.02
CA LEU A 180 4.51 -4.73 -9.06
C LEU A 180 5.59 -3.95 -9.81
N LYS A 181 5.37 -2.68 -10.14
CA LYS A 181 6.40 -1.81 -10.72
C LYS A 181 7.64 -1.75 -9.84
N MET A 182 7.47 -1.54 -8.53
CA MET A 182 8.58 -1.48 -7.57
C MET A 182 9.35 -2.81 -7.49
N SER A 183 8.66 -3.94 -7.64
CA SER A 183 9.31 -5.25 -7.72
C SER A 183 10.11 -5.42 -9.00
N LEU A 184 9.56 -4.98 -10.15
CA LEU A 184 10.20 -5.11 -11.45
C LEU A 184 11.39 -4.16 -11.63
N SER A 185 11.40 -2.98 -10.97
CA SER A 185 12.49 -2.01 -11.03
C SER A 185 13.74 -2.41 -10.23
N ASN A 186 13.71 -3.53 -9.51
CA ASN A 186 14.77 -3.95 -8.59
C ASN A 186 15.13 -2.85 -7.58
N ALA A 187 14.15 -2.11 -7.09
CA ALA A 187 14.33 -1.08 -6.08
C ALA A 187 15.05 -1.65 -4.84
N ASN A 188 15.91 -0.83 -4.24
CA ASN A 188 16.53 -1.14 -2.96
C ASN A 188 16.10 -0.17 -1.83
N VAL A 189 15.39 0.90 -2.19
CA VAL A 189 14.74 1.81 -1.24
C VAL A 189 13.30 2.03 -1.66
N LEU A 190 12.36 1.78 -0.76
CA LEU A 190 10.95 2.07 -0.96
C LEU A 190 10.52 3.27 -0.11
N ILE A 191 9.85 4.22 -0.73
CA ILE A 191 9.32 5.42 -0.09
C ILE A 191 7.80 5.36 -0.24
N LEU A 192 7.08 5.19 0.88
CA LEU A 192 5.68 4.77 0.85
C LEU A 192 4.79 5.74 1.65
N ASP A 193 3.80 6.35 1.01
CA ASP A 193 2.82 7.21 1.66
C ASP A 193 1.49 6.45 1.83
N GLU A 194 1.19 6.01 3.06
CA GLU A 194 0.01 5.21 3.45
C GLU A 194 -0.15 3.91 2.65
N PRO A 195 0.86 3.01 2.64
CA PRO A 195 0.92 1.86 1.73
C PRO A 195 -0.20 0.83 1.92
N THR A 196 -0.89 0.82 3.06
CA THR A 196 -1.96 -0.16 3.35
C THR A 196 -3.38 0.41 3.19
N ARG A 197 -3.52 1.72 2.90
CA ARG A 197 -4.79 2.44 2.97
C ARG A 197 -5.90 1.89 2.06
N ASN A 198 -5.56 1.48 0.85
CA ASN A 198 -6.54 1.10 -0.17
C ASN A 198 -6.68 -0.42 -0.35
N PHE A 199 -6.10 -1.20 0.54
CA PHE A 199 -6.24 -2.65 0.53
C PHE A 199 -7.42 -3.10 1.40
N SER A 200 -8.08 -4.18 0.97
CA SER A 200 -9.11 -4.81 1.76
C SER A 200 -8.53 -5.38 3.08
N PRO A 201 -9.34 -5.59 4.11
CA PRO A 201 -8.90 -6.23 5.34
C PRO A 201 -8.23 -7.60 5.13
N LEU A 202 -8.57 -8.31 4.04
CA LEU A 202 -8.00 -9.61 3.69
C LEU A 202 -6.63 -9.48 3.01
N SER A 203 -6.43 -8.46 2.16
CA SER A 203 -5.14 -8.19 1.51
C SER A 203 -4.12 -7.56 2.44
N GLY A 204 -4.56 -6.80 3.44
CA GLY A 204 -3.69 -6.07 4.36
C GLY A 204 -2.56 -6.90 4.99
N PRO A 205 -2.86 -8.08 5.59
CA PRO A 205 -1.82 -8.95 6.17
C PRO A 205 -0.75 -9.38 5.16
N VAL A 206 -1.16 -9.73 3.95
CA VAL A 206 -0.24 -10.18 2.89
C VAL A 206 0.69 -9.06 2.45
N ILE A 207 0.16 -7.84 2.25
CA ILE A 207 0.96 -6.66 1.91
C ILE A 207 1.95 -6.33 3.01
N ARG A 208 1.54 -6.37 4.29
CA ARG A 208 2.45 -6.14 5.41
C ARG A 208 3.56 -7.18 5.48
N GLN A 209 3.23 -8.46 5.29
CA GLN A 209 4.22 -9.55 5.26
C GLN A 209 5.22 -9.35 4.11
N MET A 210 4.75 -8.98 2.92
CA MET A 210 5.58 -8.70 1.76
C MET A 210 6.53 -7.52 2.00
N LEU A 211 6.03 -6.42 2.60
CA LEU A 211 6.84 -5.25 2.95
C LEU A 211 7.82 -5.57 4.10
N ALA A 212 7.41 -6.37 5.08
CA ALA A 212 8.31 -6.84 6.15
C ALA A 212 9.45 -7.69 5.61
N ALA A 213 9.18 -8.54 4.61
CA ALA A 213 10.19 -9.39 3.97
C ALA A 213 11.09 -8.64 2.97
N PHE A 214 10.75 -7.42 2.59
CA PHE A 214 11.57 -6.62 1.65
C PHE A 214 13.00 -6.47 2.17
N PRO A 215 14.05 -6.85 1.36
CA PRO A 215 15.43 -6.88 1.84
C PRO A 215 16.11 -5.51 1.86
N GLY A 216 15.50 -4.48 1.26
CA GLY A 216 16.00 -3.11 1.21
C GLY A 216 15.45 -2.21 2.32
N ALA A 217 15.72 -0.92 2.23
CA ALA A 217 15.24 0.08 3.17
C ALA A 217 13.81 0.54 2.84
N ILE A 218 13.04 0.86 3.87
CA ILE A 218 11.70 1.44 3.73
C ILE A 218 11.63 2.75 4.52
N ILE A 219 11.15 3.81 3.87
CA ILE A 219 10.80 5.08 4.48
C ILE A 219 9.31 5.28 4.25
N SER A 220 8.52 5.29 5.30
CA SER A 220 7.06 5.31 5.14
C SER A 220 6.36 6.34 6.02
N ILE A 221 5.15 6.69 5.62
CA ILE A 221 4.13 7.32 6.45
C ILE A 221 3.00 6.33 6.60
N SER A 222 2.53 6.10 7.81
CA SER A 222 1.33 5.31 8.05
C SER A 222 0.65 5.66 9.36
N HIS A 223 -0.67 5.48 9.38
CA HIS A 223 -1.52 5.50 10.58
C HIS A 223 -1.99 4.10 10.97
N ASP A 224 -1.66 3.08 10.17
CA ASP A 224 -1.99 1.69 10.45
C ASP A 224 -1.04 1.10 11.50
N ARG A 225 -1.54 0.93 12.73
CA ARG A 225 -0.76 0.35 13.84
C ARG A 225 -0.17 -1.02 13.51
N LYS A 226 -0.92 -1.87 12.78
CA LYS A 226 -0.44 -3.21 12.40
C LYS A 226 0.74 -3.10 11.42
N TYR A 227 0.63 -2.22 10.43
CA TYR A 227 1.74 -1.95 9.51
C TYR A 227 2.99 -1.48 10.27
N ILE A 228 2.85 -0.52 11.17
CA ILE A 228 3.97 0.02 11.91
C ILE A 228 4.63 -1.04 12.78
N MET A 229 3.83 -1.89 13.46
CA MET A 229 4.36 -2.94 14.35
C MET A 229 4.98 -4.13 13.60
N GLU A 230 4.43 -4.50 12.44
CA GLU A 230 4.85 -5.69 11.69
C GLU A 230 5.98 -5.39 10.69
N VAL A 231 6.11 -4.15 10.22
CA VAL A 231 7.04 -3.78 9.14
C VAL A 231 8.17 -2.89 9.62
N CYS A 232 7.91 -1.93 10.53
CA CYS A 232 8.86 -0.87 10.82
C CYS A 232 9.70 -1.17 12.08
N GLU A 233 11.00 -0.90 12.02
CA GLU A 233 11.96 -1.07 13.12
C GLU A 233 12.06 0.18 13.99
N LYS A 234 11.87 1.37 13.37
CA LYS A 234 11.92 2.67 14.05
C LYS A 234 10.74 3.52 13.66
N VAL A 235 10.29 4.33 14.59
CA VAL A 235 9.18 5.27 14.38
C VAL A 235 9.63 6.66 14.77
N TYR A 236 9.39 7.62 13.88
CA TYR A 236 9.67 9.02 14.11
C TYR A 236 8.38 9.82 14.09
N ARG A 237 8.18 10.67 15.10
CA ARG A 237 7.06 11.61 15.11
C ARG A 237 7.53 12.95 14.55
N LEU A 238 6.86 13.41 13.50
CA LEU A 238 7.06 14.77 12.99
C LEU A 238 6.27 15.75 13.85
N GLU A 239 7.00 16.68 14.45
CA GLU A 239 6.51 17.79 15.25
C GLU A 239 7.02 19.13 14.68
N THR A 240 6.55 20.25 15.21
CA THR A 240 6.98 21.58 14.76
C THR A 240 8.48 21.82 14.93
N HIS A 241 9.11 21.13 15.88
CA HIS A 241 10.54 21.27 16.19
C HIS A 241 11.41 20.13 15.64
N GLY A 242 10.88 19.33 14.68
CA GLY A 242 11.64 18.30 14.00
C GLY A 242 11.08 16.89 14.14
N LEU A 243 11.94 15.92 13.88
CA LEU A 243 11.63 14.50 14.02
C LEU A 243 12.11 13.98 15.36
N VAL A 244 11.21 13.36 16.12
CA VAL A 244 11.50 12.74 17.42
C VAL A 244 11.29 11.24 17.29
N GLU A 245 12.34 10.44 17.60
CA GLU A 245 12.20 8.99 17.65
C GLU A 245 11.27 8.62 18.82
N THR A 246 10.30 7.74 18.59
CA THR A 246 9.28 7.37 19.55
C THR A 246 9.04 5.87 19.56
N ASN A 247 8.67 5.33 20.71
CA ASN A 247 8.26 3.92 20.86
C ASN A 247 6.74 3.84 20.84
N LEU A 248 6.20 2.97 19.99
CA LEU A 248 4.74 2.73 19.88
C LEU A 248 4.10 2.18 21.17
N GLN A 249 4.89 1.60 22.08
CA GLN A 249 4.40 1.03 23.33
C GLN A 249 3.95 2.07 24.37
N SER A 250 4.23 3.36 24.14
CA SER A 250 3.91 4.44 25.06
C SER A 250 2.58 5.18 24.78
N GLU A 251 1.82 4.76 23.76
CA GLU A 251 0.55 5.38 23.36
C GLU A 251 -0.63 4.39 23.41
N GLY A 252 -0.81 3.77 24.57
CA GLY A 252 -1.96 2.93 24.94
C GLY A 252 -3.05 3.73 25.63
#